data_478f3ec3116cc3261f2ab2d855857088
#
_entry.id   478f3ec3116cc3261f2ab2d855857088
#
_cell.length_a   1.000
_cell.length_b   1.000
_cell.length_c   1.000
_cell.angle_alpha   90.00
_cell.angle_beta   90.00
_cell.angle_gamma   90.00
#
_symmetry.space_group_name_H-M   'P 1'
#
loop_
_entity.id
_entity.type
_entity.pdbx_description
1 polymer ?
#
loop_
_entity_poly.entity_id
_entity_poly.type
_entity_poly.pdbx_seq_one_letter_code
_entity_poly.pdbx_strand_id
1 'polypeptide(L)'
;MKKTLKDKLSDKLVNAFLKNKIISAIPKKFTKKLTEADKFRKLCESKIKEPIIGYKAGGTGIPLLKKLKEKEPFYASVYKRNFLKSGKRVKINKSTLGIELEVCYLIKKSFFSSKESITSMNVTKFISHMAPCIEVVGYRQKRKGITSFGDLSSDFGGNVKFLIGQKKKYKRINIGNLKANISNKKVKQSVSGNTNAVYISPLNSLWKL
;
A
#
# COMPACT_ATOMS: atom_id res chain seq x y z
N MET A 1 9.29 25.10 -22.30
CA MET A 1 8.53 25.53 -21.09
C MET A 1 9.33 25.27 -19.82
N LYS A 2 9.40 26.24 -18.91
CA LYS A 2 10.03 26.02 -17.59
C LYS A 2 9.17 25.08 -16.74
N LYS A 3 9.79 24.02 -16.18
CA LYS A 3 9.10 23.09 -15.26
C LYS A 3 8.60 23.82 -14.02
N THR A 4 7.37 23.54 -13.61
CA THR A 4 6.80 24.06 -12.36
C THR A 4 7.53 23.50 -11.13
N LEU A 5 7.37 24.12 -9.97
CA LEU A 5 7.90 23.56 -8.72
C LEU A 5 7.34 22.15 -8.44
N LYS A 6 6.05 21.93 -8.72
CA LYS A 6 5.39 20.63 -8.55
C LYS A 6 6.04 19.55 -9.43
N ASP A 7 6.37 19.88 -10.70
CA ASP A 7 7.05 18.96 -11.61
C ASP A 7 8.47 18.62 -11.15
N LYS A 8 9.25 19.62 -10.71
CA LYS A 8 10.61 19.39 -10.18
C LYS A 8 10.59 18.50 -8.94
N LEU A 9 9.63 18.69 -8.03
CA LEU A 9 9.47 17.88 -6.83
C LEU A 9 9.03 16.47 -7.17
N SER A 10 8.11 16.29 -8.13
CA SER A 10 7.68 14.96 -8.57
C SER A 10 8.83 14.18 -9.23
N ASP A 11 9.64 14.83 -10.09
CA ASP A 11 10.84 14.20 -10.68
C ASP A 11 11.83 13.74 -9.59
N LYS A 12 12.03 14.58 -8.57
CA LYS A 12 12.91 14.26 -7.43
C LYS A 12 12.39 13.05 -6.64
N LEU A 13 11.08 12.99 -6.38
CA LEU A 13 10.48 11.87 -5.64
C LEU A 13 10.47 10.58 -6.46
N VAL A 14 10.18 10.65 -7.77
CA VAL A 14 10.26 9.50 -8.68
C VAL A 14 11.69 8.95 -8.71
N ASN A 15 12.70 9.80 -8.84
CA ASN A 15 14.09 9.36 -8.80
C ASN A 15 14.46 8.72 -7.45
N ALA A 16 13.95 9.26 -6.34
CA ALA A 16 14.13 8.67 -5.02
C ALA A 16 13.48 7.29 -4.92
N PHE A 17 12.27 7.11 -5.46
CA PHE A 17 11.58 5.83 -5.52
C PHE A 17 12.37 4.81 -6.36
N LEU A 18 12.81 5.19 -7.56
CA LEU A 18 13.53 4.31 -8.47
C LEU A 18 14.91 3.89 -7.94
N LYS A 19 15.60 4.80 -7.24
CA LYS A 19 16.96 4.57 -6.70
C LYS A 19 16.99 4.22 -5.22
N ASN A 20 15.83 4.04 -4.59
CA ASN A 20 15.71 3.77 -3.16
C ASN A 20 16.50 4.76 -2.29
N LYS A 21 16.35 6.05 -2.57
CA LYS A 21 17.03 7.17 -1.87
C LYS A 21 16.04 7.92 -0.98
N ILE A 22 16.58 8.63 0.01
CA ILE A 22 15.81 9.55 0.85
C ILE A 22 16.07 10.98 0.37
N ILE A 23 15.00 11.76 0.25
CA ILE A 23 15.02 13.17 -0.10
C ILE A 23 14.41 14.03 1.02
N SER A 24 14.57 15.34 0.95
CA SER A 24 13.84 16.27 1.81
C SER A 24 12.33 16.08 1.64
N ALA A 25 11.56 16.32 2.69
CA ALA A 25 10.11 16.19 2.64
C ALA A 25 9.50 17.11 1.57
N ILE A 26 8.50 16.61 0.88
CA ILE A 26 7.68 17.39 -0.04
C ILE A 26 6.89 18.43 0.79
N PRO A 27 6.82 19.70 0.34
CA PRO A 27 6.12 20.75 1.07
C PRO A 27 4.67 20.39 1.40
N LYS A 28 4.24 20.72 2.61
CA LYS A 28 2.89 20.35 3.14
C LYS A 28 1.73 20.84 2.28
N LYS A 29 1.89 21.91 1.50
CA LYS A 29 0.87 22.36 0.54
C LYS A 29 0.46 21.27 -0.48
N PHE A 30 1.35 20.29 -0.75
CA PHE A 30 1.08 19.17 -1.65
C PHE A 30 0.72 17.86 -0.92
N THR A 31 0.83 17.82 0.43
CA THR A 31 0.70 16.56 1.18
C THR A 31 -0.24 16.66 2.39
N LYS A 32 -0.69 17.85 2.79
CA LYS A 32 -1.52 18.03 3.99
C LYS A 32 -2.90 17.38 3.84
N LYS A 33 -3.56 17.60 2.70
CA LYS A 33 -4.87 17.01 2.38
C LYS A 33 -4.66 15.77 1.52
N LEU A 34 -5.40 14.70 1.80
CA LEU A 34 -5.31 13.44 1.03
C LEU A 34 -5.56 13.66 -0.46
N THR A 35 -6.56 14.47 -0.82
CA THR A 35 -6.88 14.80 -2.22
C THR A 35 -5.71 15.45 -2.98
N GLU A 36 -4.98 16.37 -2.36
CA GLU A 36 -3.81 17.01 -2.97
C GLU A 36 -2.62 16.05 -3.04
N ALA A 37 -2.44 15.23 -2.01
CA ALA A 37 -1.42 14.19 -1.98
C ALA A 37 -1.65 13.13 -3.07
N ASP A 38 -2.89 12.75 -3.32
CA ASP A 38 -3.25 11.82 -4.40
C ASP A 38 -2.98 12.42 -5.78
N LYS A 39 -3.34 13.70 -6.00
CA LYS A 39 -3.00 14.39 -7.24
C LYS A 39 -1.47 14.48 -7.45
N PHE A 40 -0.71 14.71 -6.37
CA PHE A 40 0.74 14.73 -6.44
C PHE A 40 1.32 13.35 -6.71
N ARG A 41 0.81 12.32 -6.03
CA ARG A 41 1.20 10.92 -6.25
C ARG A 41 0.90 10.48 -7.69
N LYS A 42 -0.31 10.73 -8.21
CA LYS A 42 -0.68 10.40 -9.59
C LYS A 42 0.25 11.07 -10.61
N LEU A 43 0.67 12.31 -10.37
CA LEU A 43 1.69 12.96 -11.18
C LEU A 43 3.06 12.26 -11.11
N CYS A 44 3.46 11.75 -9.94
CA CYS A 44 4.66 10.93 -9.80
C CYS A 44 4.51 9.60 -10.54
N GLU A 45 3.38 8.93 -10.35
CA GLU A 45 3.08 7.62 -10.97
C GLU A 45 3.08 7.70 -12.49
N SER A 46 2.55 8.78 -13.09
CA SER A 46 2.56 8.98 -14.55
C SER A 46 3.96 9.08 -15.17
N LYS A 47 4.97 9.36 -14.35
CA LYS A 47 6.38 9.44 -14.78
C LYS A 47 7.15 8.12 -14.63
N ILE A 48 6.54 7.10 -14.03
CA ILE A 48 7.16 5.78 -13.84
C ILE A 48 6.81 4.90 -15.03
N LYS A 49 7.82 4.50 -15.80
CA LYS A 49 7.66 3.64 -17.00
C LYS A 49 7.64 2.14 -16.67
N GLU A 50 7.23 1.78 -15.45
CA GLU A 50 7.13 0.37 -15.06
C GLU A 50 5.66 -0.06 -15.00
N PRO A 51 5.34 -1.34 -15.31
CA PRO A 51 3.97 -1.81 -15.24
C PRO A 51 3.47 -1.82 -13.79
N ILE A 52 2.28 -1.27 -13.61
CA ILE A 52 1.49 -1.46 -12.40
C ILE A 52 0.93 -2.87 -12.44
N ILE A 53 1.16 -3.66 -11.40
CA ILE A 53 0.72 -5.05 -11.30
C ILE A 53 -0.22 -5.31 -10.12
N GLY A 54 -0.58 -4.26 -9.42
CA GLY A 54 -1.53 -4.29 -8.33
C GLY A 54 -1.65 -2.94 -7.63
N TYR A 55 -2.46 -2.96 -6.60
CA TYR A 55 -2.69 -1.82 -5.74
C TYR A 55 -2.67 -2.24 -4.28
N LYS A 56 -2.38 -1.32 -3.39
CA LYS A 56 -2.52 -1.51 -1.96
C LYS A 56 -3.56 -0.54 -1.39
N ALA A 57 -4.33 -0.99 -0.42
CA ALA A 57 -5.06 -0.13 0.50
C ALA A 57 -4.17 0.16 1.70
N GLY A 58 -3.94 1.43 2.01
CA GLY A 58 -3.13 1.84 3.15
C GLY A 58 -3.96 2.53 4.23
N GLY A 59 -3.54 2.39 5.49
CA GLY A 59 -4.25 2.97 6.62
C GLY A 59 -5.58 2.28 6.93
N THR A 60 -5.67 0.98 6.67
CA THR A 60 -6.89 0.20 6.88
C THR A 60 -7.20 -0.09 8.34
N GLY A 61 -6.22 0.04 9.24
CA GLY A 61 -6.40 -0.22 10.66
C GLY A 61 -7.23 0.85 11.37
N ILE A 62 -8.31 0.45 12.06
CA ILE A 62 -9.21 1.33 12.82
C ILE A 62 -8.44 2.25 13.79
N PRO A 63 -7.44 1.78 14.57
CA PRO A 63 -6.68 2.65 15.46
C PRO A 63 -5.96 3.79 14.73
N LEU A 64 -5.39 3.53 13.55
CA LEU A 64 -4.68 4.53 12.76
C LEU A 64 -5.63 5.56 12.16
N LEU A 65 -6.78 5.12 11.64
CA LEU A 65 -7.86 6.00 11.16
C LEU A 65 -8.28 6.99 12.26
N LYS A 66 -8.58 6.47 13.46
CA LYS A 66 -8.96 7.29 14.62
C LYS A 66 -7.84 8.27 15.02
N LYS A 67 -6.60 7.81 15.09
CA LYS A 67 -5.44 8.64 15.47
C LYS A 67 -5.23 9.80 14.51
N LEU A 68 -5.39 9.56 13.20
CA LEU A 68 -5.16 10.59 12.17
C LEU A 68 -6.43 11.34 11.79
N LYS A 69 -7.58 11.02 12.41
CA LYS A 69 -8.91 11.61 12.13
C LYS A 69 -9.31 11.46 10.66
N GLU A 70 -8.93 10.33 10.06
CA GLU A 70 -9.26 9.99 8.68
C GLU A 70 -10.52 9.11 8.64
N LYS A 71 -11.30 9.25 7.58
CA LYS A 71 -12.59 8.54 7.44
C LYS A 71 -12.47 7.23 6.67
N GLU A 72 -11.51 7.14 5.77
CA GLU A 72 -11.35 6.02 4.83
C GLU A 72 -9.87 5.72 4.58
N PRO A 73 -9.54 4.47 4.22
CA PRO A 73 -8.23 4.11 3.70
C PRO A 73 -7.88 4.91 2.44
N PHE A 74 -6.59 5.00 2.15
CA PHE A 74 -6.09 5.51 0.88
C PHE A 74 -5.54 4.37 0.02
N TYR A 75 -5.28 4.63 -1.26
CA TYR A 75 -4.82 3.62 -2.21
C TYR A 75 -3.56 4.09 -2.92
N ALA A 76 -2.68 3.14 -3.30
CA ALA A 76 -1.47 3.44 -4.05
C ALA A 76 -1.12 2.29 -5.01
N SER A 77 -0.51 2.65 -6.14
CA SER A 77 -0.07 1.69 -7.15
C SER A 77 1.11 0.86 -6.67
N VAL A 78 1.13 -0.41 -7.05
CA VAL A 78 2.23 -1.35 -6.80
C VAL A 78 2.84 -1.77 -8.12
N TYR A 79 4.14 -1.55 -8.28
CA TYR A 79 4.89 -1.83 -9.51
C TYR A 79 5.57 -3.19 -9.46
N LYS A 80 5.86 -3.77 -10.64
CA LYS A 80 6.53 -5.06 -10.76
C LYS A 80 7.80 -5.15 -9.91
N ARG A 81 8.61 -4.09 -9.86
CA ARG A 81 9.83 -4.01 -9.04
C ARG A 81 9.61 -4.14 -7.53
N ASN A 82 8.40 -3.87 -7.05
CA ASN A 82 8.07 -3.97 -5.63
C ASN A 82 7.84 -5.43 -5.18
N PHE A 83 7.57 -6.35 -6.11
CA PHE A 83 7.30 -7.74 -5.77
C PHE A 83 8.57 -8.56 -5.63
N LEU A 84 8.58 -9.40 -4.61
CA LEU A 84 9.60 -10.41 -4.38
C LEU A 84 8.95 -11.77 -4.18
N LYS A 85 9.63 -12.82 -4.64
CA LYS A 85 9.25 -14.20 -4.32
C LYS A 85 9.54 -14.47 -2.84
N SER A 86 8.74 -15.31 -2.20
CA SER A 86 8.99 -15.81 -0.84
C SER A 86 10.40 -16.41 -0.73
N GLY A 87 11.04 -16.26 0.42
CA GLY A 87 12.43 -16.70 0.66
C GLY A 87 13.52 -15.72 0.19
N LYS A 88 13.18 -14.64 -0.52
CA LYS A 88 14.16 -13.63 -0.92
C LYS A 88 14.55 -12.72 0.26
N ARG A 89 15.83 -12.35 0.30
CA ARG A 89 16.33 -11.36 1.26
C ARG A 89 15.94 -9.95 0.86
N VAL A 90 15.49 -9.15 1.81
CA VAL A 90 15.21 -7.73 1.64
C VAL A 90 16.28 -6.92 2.36
N LYS A 91 16.95 -6.04 1.62
CA LYS A 91 17.92 -5.12 2.24
C LYS A 91 17.15 -4.01 2.95
N ILE A 92 17.31 -3.95 4.26
CA ILE A 92 16.80 -2.88 5.11
C ILE A 92 17.73 -1.68 5.00
N ASN A 93 17.19 -0.49 4.94
CA ASN A 93 17.93 0.77 4.97
C ASN A 93 17.27 1.79 5.92
N LYS A 94 17.83 2.99 6.01
CA LYS A 94 17.34 4.04 6.90
C LYS A 94 15.89 4.52 6.60
N SER A 95 15.35 4.19 5.41
CA SER A 95 13.97 4.50 5.03
C SER A 95 12.98 3.39 5.38
N THR A 96 13.45 2.21 5.78
CA THR A 96 12.59 1.09 6.16
C THR A 96 12.03 1.33 7.55
N LEU A 97 10.71 1.35 7.68
CA LEU A 97 10.01 1.54 8.95
C LEU A 97 9.68 0.23 9.64
N GLY A 98 9.33 -0.81 8.88
CA GLY A 98 8.92 -2.08 9.42
C GLY A 98 8.34 -3.00 8.36
N ILE A 99 7.65 -4.02 8.85
CA ILE A 99 6.90 -5.00 8.04
C ILE A 99 5.46 -5.06 8.54
N GLU A 100 4.54 -5.22 7.59
CA GLU A 100 3.11 -5.42 7.85
C GLU A 100 2.67 -6.76 7.26
N LEU A 101 1.76 -7.43 7.95
CA LEU A 101 1.17 -8.68 7.47
C LEU A 101 -0.20 -8.37 6.88
N GLU A 102 -0.36 -8.71 5.60
CA GLU A 102 -1.47 -8.30 4.77
C GLU A 102 -2.18 -9.48 4.13
N VAL A 103 -3.41 -9.26 3.67
CA VAL A 103 -4.14 -10.19 2.81
C VAL A 103 -4.04 -9.71 1.37
N CYS A 104 -3.45 -10.53 0.51
CA CYS A 104 -3.38 -10.27 -0.92
C CYS A 104 -4.51 -11.00 -1.65
N TYR A 105 -5.25 -10.29 -2.49
CA TYR A 105 -6.25 -10.86 -3.40
C TYR A 105 -5.74 -10.85 -4.84
N LEU A 106 -5.89 -11.97 -5.53
CA LEU A 106 -5.61 -12.07 -6.95
C LEU A 106 -6.92 -11.95 -7.72
N ILE A 107 -6.99 -10.93 -8.54
CA ILE A 107 -8.20 -10.58 -9.30
C ILE A 107 -8.24 -11.35 -10.61
N LYS A 108 -9.42 -11.84 -11.01
CA LYS A 108 -9.66 -12.49 -12.30
C LYS A 108 -9.56 -11.48 -13.44
N LYS A 109 -9.15 -11.94 -14.62
CA LYS A 109 -9.12 -11.10 -15.83
C LYS A 109 -10.51 -10.56 -16.20
N SER A 110 -11.57 -11.32 -15.93
CA SER A 110 -12.95 -10.89 -16.17
C SER A 110 -13.38 -9.63 -15.41
N PHE A 111 -12.68 -9.24 -14.36
CA PHE A 111 -12.90 -7.96 -13.70
C PHE A 111 -12.71 -6.78 -14.66
N PHE A 112 -11.64 -6.81 -15.46
CA PHE A 112 -11.26 -5.71 -16.35
C PHE A 112 -12.14 -5.61 -17.61
N SER A 113 -12.90 -6.65 -17.92
CA SER A 113 -13.84 -6.69 -19.03
C SER A 113 -15.30 -6.66 -18.59
N SER A 114 -15.55 -6.61 -17.29
CA SER A 114 -16.91 -6.56 -16.74
C SER A 114 -17.57 -5.22 -17.04
N LYS A 115 -18.84 -5.28 -17.48
CA LYS A 115 -19.74 -4.11 -17.55
C LYS A 115 -20.56 -3.95 -16.27
N GLU A 116 -20.45 -4.89 -15.33
CA GLU A 116 -21.14 -4.87 -14.05
C GLU A 116 -20.49 -3.84 -13.10
N SER A 117 -21.27 -3.00 -12.47
CA SER A 117 -20.79 -2.12 -11.41
C SER A 117 -20.28 -2.93 -10.22
N ILE A 118 -19.04 -2.69 -9.82
CA ILE A 118 -18.42 -3.40 -8.71
C ILE A 118 -18.89 -2.81 -7.39
N THR A 119 -19.34 -3.67 -6.49
CA THR A 119 -19.88 -3.33 -5.18
C THR A 119 -19.29 -4.26 -4.11
N SER A 120 -19.50 -3.94 -2.83
CA SER A 120 -19.12 -4.84 -1.72
C SER A 120 -19.81 -6.21 -1.79
N MET A 121 -20.98 -6.30 -2.43
CA MET A 121 -21.75 -7.56 -2.56
C MET A 121 -21.20 -8.47 -3.66
N ASN A 122 -20.68 -7.92 -4.76
CA ASN A 122 -20.26 -8.71 -5.92
C ASN A 122 -18.74 -8.80 -6.13
N VAL A 123 -17.93 -8.00 -5.45
CA VAL A 123 -16.46 -7.98 -5.63
C VAL A 123 -15.82 -9.37 -5.46
N THR A 124 -16.40 -10.22 -4.63
CA THR A 124 -15.90 -11.59 -4.39
C THR A 124 -15.98 -12.49 -5.62
N LYS A 125 -16.89 -12.23 -6.57
CA LYS A 125 -16.98 -12.96 -7.84
C LYS A 125 -15.68 -12.84 -8.66
N PHE A 126 -14.97 -11.74 -8.49
CA PHE A 126 -13.76 -11.41 -9.23
C PHE A 126 -12.47 -11.83 -8.53
N ILE A 127 -12.53 -12.40 -7.34
CA ILE A 127 -11.36 -12.94 -6.66
C ILE A 127 -11.09 -14.36 -7.16
N SER A 128 -9.88 -14.60 -7.67
CA SER A 128 -9.46 -15.95 -8.08
C SER A 128 -8.76 -16.69 -6.93
N HIS A 129 -7.81 -16.03 -6.29
CA HIS A 129 -7.01 -16.58 -5.20
C HIS A 129 -6.79 -15.52 -4.12
N MET A 130 -6.39 -15.99 -2.95
CA MET A 130 -5.87 -15.16 -1.87
C MET A 130 -4.55 -15.72 -1.36
N ALA A 131 -3.74 -14.88 -0.75
CA ALA A 131 -2.47 -15.26 -0.16
C ALA A 131 -2.15 -14.38 1.04
N PRO A 132 -1.42 -14.87 2.06
CA PRO A 132 -0.76 -13.99 3.00
C PRO A 132 0.30 -13.18 2.25
N CYS A 133 0.49 -11.95 2.64
CA CYS A 133 1.48 -11.06 2.05
C CYS A 133 2.23 -10.32 3.17
N ILE A 134 3.53 -10.18 3.04
CA ILE A 134 4.32 -9.28 3.88
C ILE A 134 4.61 -8.03 3.05
N GLU A 135 4.17 -6.88 3.54
CA GLU A 135 4.61 -5.59 3.04
C GLU A 135 5.81 -5.09 3.84
N VAL A 136 6.85 -4.68 3.15
CA VAL A 136 7.94 -3.89 3.72
C VAL A 136 7.61 -2.42 3.49
N VAL A 137 7.41 -1.69 4.58
CA VAL A 137 7.01 -0.28 4.55
C VAL A 137 8.17 0.65 4.81
N GLY A 138 8.14 1.84 4.20
CA GLY A 138 9.20 2.83 4.38
C GLY A 138 8.93 4.15 3.66
N TYR A 139 9.79 5.13 3.92
CA TYR A 139 9.70 6.47 3.33
C TYR A 139 10.85 6.80 2.40
N ARG A 140 10.56 7.59 1.36
CA ARG A 140 11.58 8.26 0.53
C ARG A 140 11.73 9.73 0.92
N GLN A 141 10.87 10.21 1.81
CA GLN A 141 10.91 11.58 2.29
C GLN A 141 11.36 11.61 3.76
N LYS A 142 12.33 12.47 4.09
CA LYS A 142 12.80 12.66 5.47
C LYS A 142 11.67 13.27 6.31
N ARG A 143 11.12 12.51 7.26
CA ARG A 143 9.99 12.91 8.11
C ARG A 143 10.25 12.54 9.58
N LYS A 144 9.59 13.27 10.49
CA LYS A 144 9.56 12.96 11.94
C LYS A 144 8.27 12.20 12.34
N GLY A 145 7.77 11.33 11.48
CA GLY A 145 6.55 10.55 11.72
C GLY A 145 5.44 10.84 10.71
N ILE A 146 4.30 10.15 10.89
CA ILE A 146 3.10 10.26 10.06
C ILE A 146 2.13 11.20 10.76
N THR A 147 1.74 12.26 10.07
CA THR A 147 0.78 13.25 10.60
C THR A 147 -0.53 13.26 9.83
N SER A 148 -0.60 12.62 8.66
CA SER A 148 -1.79 12.51 7.83
C SER A 148 -1.65 11.37 6.81
N PHE A 149 -2.75 10.90 6.25
CA PHE A 149 -2.70 9.98 5.10
C PHE A 149 -2.08 10.61 3.85
N GLY A 150 -2.17 11.92 3.71
CA GLY A 150 -1.48 12.62 2.64
C GLY A 150 0.04 12.47 2.69
N ASP A 151 0.62 12.32 3.89
CA ASP A 151 2.05 12.03 4.04
C ASP A 151 2.41 10.65 3.48
N LEU A 152 1.55 9.65 3.70
CA LEU A 152 1.73 8.29 3.18
C LEU A 152 1.41 8.22 1.70
N SER A 153 0.24 8.72 1.29
CA SER A 153 -0.18 8.68 -0.11
C SER A 153 0.82 9.36 -1.02
N SER A 154 1.29 10.57 -0.68
CA SER A 154 2.28 11.30 -1.49
C SER A 154 3.60 10.57 -1.67
N ASP A 155 3.92 9.59 -0.84
CA ASP A 155 5.14 8.76 -0.90
C ASP A 155 4.83 7.33 -1.40
N PHE A 156 4.02 7.22 -2.46
CA PHE A 156 3.61 5.94 -3.06
C PHE A 156 2.99 4.97 -2.04
N GLY A 157 2.28 5.50 -1.06
CA GLY A 157 1.67 4.69 0.01
C GLY A 157 2.65 4.07 1.00
N GLY A 158 3.90 4.51 0.99
CA GLY A 158 4.94 3.92 1.85
C GLY A 158 5.46 2.56 1.37
N ASN A 159 5.07 2.11 0.16
CA ASN A 159 5.47 0.78 -0.33
C ASN A 159 6.98 0.71 -0.61
N VAL A 160 7.63 -0.35 -0.11
CA VAL A 160 9.02 -0.69 -0.48
C VAL A 160 9.05 -2.02 -1.21
N LYS A 161 8.58 -3.09 -0.59
CA LYS A 161 8.51 -4.44 -1.17
C LYS A 161 7.30 -5.21 -0.69
N PHE A 162 6.86 -6.16 -1.51
CA PHE A 162 5.82 -7.12 -1.18
C PHE A 162 6.34 -8.54 -1.40
N LEU A 163 6.14 -9.40 -0.41
CA LEU A 163 6.46 -10.82 -0.48
C LEU A 163 5.15 -11.59 -0.37
N ILE A 164 4.71 -12.18 -1.49
CA ILE A 164 3.46 -12.94 -1.55
C ILE A 164 3.75 -14.39 -1.20
N GLY A 165 3.05 -14.89 -0.22
CA GLY A 165 3.12 -16.29 0.21
C GLY A 165 2.36 -17.23 -0.72
N GLN A 166 2.10 -18.45 -0.24
CA GLN A 166 1.40 -19.47 -1.01
C GLN A 166 -0.03 -19.03 -1.36
N LYS A 167 -0.34 -19.01 -2.65
CA LYS A 167 -1.67 -18.70 -3.18
C LYS A 167 -2.61 -19.86 -2.95
N LYS A 168 -3.80 -19.60 -2.42
CA LYS A 168 -4.88 -20.57 -2.31
C LYS A 168 -6.08 -20.07 -3.10
N LYS A 169 -6.79 -20.98 -3.76
CA LYS A 169 -8.05 -20.66 -4.46
C LYS A 169 -9.00 -19.97 -3.47
N TYR A 170 -9.57 -18.85 -3.88
CA TYR A 170 -10.51 -18.15 -3.02
C TYR A 170 -11.73 -19.01 -2.75
N LYS A 171 -12.06 -19.18 -1.48
CA LYS A 171 -13.30 -19.76 -0.98
C LYS A 171 -13.96 -18.73 -0.10
N ARG A 172 -15.28 -18.73 0.00
CA ARG A 172 -15.99 -17.89 0.97
C ARG A 172 -15.66 -18.37 2.39
N ILE A 173 -14.66 -17.73 2.97
CA ILE A 173 -14.25 -17.92 4.37
C ILE A 173 -14.52 -16.63 5.13
N ASN A 174 -14.61 -16.72 6.44
CA ASN A 174 -14.74 -15.52 7.27
C ASN A 174 -13.40 -14.78 7.35
N ILE A 175 -13.13 -13.98 6.29
CA ILE A 175 -11.92 -13.15 6.23
C ILE A 175 -11.95 -11.95 7.19
N GLY A 176 -13.08 -11.67 7.82
CA GLY A 176 -13.20 -10.65 8.87
C GLY A 176 -12.64 -11.08 10.23
N ASN A 177 -12.18 -12.33 10.39
CA ASN A 177 -11.64 -12.85 11.65
C ASN A 177 -10.44 -13.79 11.40
N LEU A 178 -9.50 -13.39 10.57
CA LEU A 178 -8.26 -14.12 10.36
C LEU A 178 -7.21 -13.64 11.37
N LYS A 179 -6.74 -14.56 12.20
CA LYS A 179 -5.62 -14.34 13.12
C LYS A 179 -4.30 -14.60 12.39
N ALA A 180 -3.32 -13.77 12.62
CA ALA A 180 -2.00 -13.93 12.07
C ALA A 180 -0.92 -13.46 13.05
N ASN A 181 0.29 -13.97 12.88
CA ASN A 181 1.42 -13.70 13.75
C ASN A 181 2.69 -13.47 12.92
N ILE A 182 3.46 -12.44 13.29
CA ILE A 182 4.81 -12.21 12.79
C ILE A 182 5.77 -12.41 13.95
N SER A 183 6.75 -13.28 13.80
CA SER A 183 7.78 -13.51 14.80
C SER A 183 9.18 -13.25 14.24
N ASN A 184 10.03 -12.65 15.06
CA ASN A 184 11.46 -12.50 14.79
C ASN A 184 12.24 -13.33 15.82
N LYS A 185 12.79 -14.46 15.36
CA LYS A 185 13.53 -15.40 16.23
C LYS A 185 14.79 -14.80 16.83
N LYS A 186 15.48 -13.89 16.12
CA LYS A 186 16.75 -13.31 16.60
C LYS A 186 16.56 -12.39 17.80
N VAL A 187 15.49 -11.60 17.79
CA VAL A 187 15.18 -10.66 18.89
C VAL A 187 14.06 -11.17 19.80
N LYS A 188 13.61 -12.43 19.61
CA LYS A 188 12.55 -13.09 20.39
C LYS A 188 11.25 -12.25 20.49
N GLN A 189 10.93 -11.51 19.45
CA GLN A 189 9.72 -10.68 19.39
C GLN A 189 8.65 -11.35 18.53
N SER A 190 7.42 -11.21 18.96
CA SER A 190 6.24 -11.68 18.25
C SER A 190 5.13 -10.65 18.35
N VAL A 191 4.45 -10.41 17.24
CA VAL A 191 3.30 -9.52 17.17
C VAL A 191 2.15 -10.26 16.50
N SER A 192 0.99 -10.24 17.15
CA SER A 192 -0.23 -10.84 16.64
C SER A 192 -1.18 -9.77 16.12
N GLY A 193 -1.93 -10.11 15.08
CA GLY A 193 -2.98 -9.27 14.51
C GLY A 193 -4.20 -10.08 14.12
N ASN A 194 -5.29 -9.37 13.87
CA ASN A 194 -6.53 -9.95 13.40
C ASN A 194 -7.18 -9.01 12.38
N THR A 195 -7.74 -9.57 11.32
CA THR A 195 -8.42 -8.80 10.26
C THR A 195 -9.69 -8.09 10.74
N ASN A 196 -10.22 -8.40 11.92
CA ASN A 196 -11.32 -7.65 12.55
C ASN A 196 -10.93 -6.20 12.92
N ALA A 197 -9.63 -5.89 12.98
CA ALA A 197 -9.13 -4.53 13.19
C ALA A 197 -9.16 -3.66 11.90
N VAL A 198 -9.51 -4.26 10.76
CA VAL A 198 -9.62 -3.54 9.47
C VAL A 198 -10.95 -2.79 9.41
N TYR A 199 -10.90 -1.54 8.95
CA TYR A 199 -12.06 -0.67 8.78
C TYR A 199 -13.16 -1.32 7.91
N ILE A 200 -14.36 -1.46 8.48
CA ILE A 200 -15.53 -2.17 7.98
C ILE A 200 -15.22 -3.66 7.75
N SER A 201 -14.39 -4.00 6.79
CA SER A 201 -13.92 -5.36 6.52
C SER A 201 -12.77 -5.36 5.51
N PRO A 202 -11.97 -6.45 5.41
CA PRO A 202 -10.95 -6.58 4.37
C PRO A 202 -11.51 -6.47 2.94
N LEU A 203 -12.74 -6.95 2.69
CA LEU A 203 -13.39 -6.84 1.37
C LEU A 203 -13.84 -5.42 1.06
N ASN A 204 -14.18 -4.62 2.07
CA ASN A 204 -14.53 -3.21 1.86
C ASN A 204 -13.36 -2.43 1.26
N SER A 205 -12.14 -2.68 1.73
CA SER A 205 -10.94 -2.08 1.17
C SER A 205 -10.67 -2.51 -0.28
N LEU A 206 -11.13 -3.71 -0.68
CA LEU A 206 -10.95 -4.20 -2.04
C LEU A 206 -11.92 -3.56 -3.03
N TRP A 207 -13.21 -3.48 -2.70
CA TRP A 207 -14.20 -2.96 -3.68
C TRP A 207 -14.11 -1.45 -3.89
N LYS A 208 -13.56 -0.72 -2.93
CA LYS A 208 -13.32 0.73 -3.05
C LYS A 208 -12.07 1.10 -3.85
N LEU A 209 -11.23 0.14 -4.17
CA LEU A 209 -10.02 0.30 -4.97
C LEU A 209 -10.35 0.65 -6.43
#